data_0ec5b451dc117eb434232eff577d5870
#
_entry.id   0ec5b451dc117eb434232eff577d5870
#
_cell.length_a   1.000
_cell.length_b   1.000
_cell.length_c   1.000
_cell.angle_alpha   90.00
_cell.angle_beta   90.00
_cell.angle_gamma   90.00
#
_symmetry.space_group_name_H-M   'P 1'
#
loop_
_entity.id
_entity.type
_entity.pdbx_description
1 polymer ?
#
loop_
_entity_poly.entity_id
_entity_poly.type
_entity_poly.pdbx_seq_one_letter_code
_entity_poly.pdbx_strand_id
1 'polypeptide(L)'
;FWNYRNNKYQVNVIDTPGHVDFTVEVNRSLRVLDGLVFLFSAVDGVEPQSETNWRLADNYAVPRIGFVNKMDRSGADFLKVVGQVKSMLGSEAVALQLPIGAEDTFTGVVDLINNRGIIWNEHDKGMTFTEVPIPEDMLEEVAEYRERLLEAVAGYDESLMEKFFEDPNSLTEREILNALRAAVLDNSIVPMVCGSSFKNKGVQTMLDLVMELLPSPMDSEGVKGTHPDTGAELLRKPDVNEPFAALGFIRAYSGKLDAGSYVLNTRSGNKERISRIFQMHANKQNPIPFIEAGDIGAVVGFKDIKTGDTLCDPKHPVILESMEFADPVIQLAIEPKTKAGQEKMGIALS
;
A
#
# COMPACT_ATOMS: atom_id res chain seq x y z
N PHE A 1 -5.98 6.04 -12.11
CA PHE A 1 -4.99 7.13 -12.27
C PHE A 1 -5.31 8.24 -11.29
N TRP A 2 -4.25 8.84 -10.71
CA TRP A 2 -4.33 10.03 -9.87
C TRP A 2 -3.50 11.15 -10.47
N ASN A 3 -4.04 12.36 -10.51
CA ASN A 3 -3.32 13.54 -11.02
C ASN A 3 -2.81 14.33 -9.82
N TYR A 4 -1.50 14.49 -9.72
CA TYR A 4 -0.86 15.25 -8.65
C TYR A 4 0.31 16.07 -9.19
N ARG A 5 0.40 17.36 -8.82
CA ARG A 5 1.46 18.30 -9.25
C ARG A 5 1.77 18.24 -10.76
N ASN A 6 0.71 18.29 -11.60
CA ASN A 6 0.76 18.20 -13.05
C ASN A 6 1.27 16.86 -13.64
N ASN A 7 1.48 15.85 -12.81
CA ASN A 7 1.81 14.50 -13.24
C ASN A 7 0.59 13.59 -13.11
N LYS A 8 0.52 12.59 -13.99
CA LYS A 8 -0.50 11.54 -13.95
C LYS A 8 0.15 10.26 -13.49
N TYR A 9 -0.26 9.79 -12.33
CA TYR A 9 0.25 8.55 -11.73
C TYR A 9 -0.71 7.39 -12.01
N GLN A 10 -0.17 6.23 -12.36
CA GLN A 10 -0.90 4.98 -12.36
C GLN A 10 -0.81 4.36 -10.96
N VAL A 11 -1.96 4.05 -10.38
CA VAL A 11 -2.04 3.46 -9.05
C VAL A 11 -2.78 2.14 -9.16
N ASN A 12 -2.11 1.05 -8.78
CA ASN A 12 -2.71 -0.27 -8.65
C ASN A 12 -3.15 -0.46 -7.20
N VAL A 13 -4.44 -0.59 -6.95
CA VAL A 13 -5.00 -0.73 -5.61
C VAL A 13 -5.39 -2.19 -5.39
N ILE A 14 -4.85 -2.78 -4.33
CA ILE A 14 -5.25 -4.09 -3.83
C ILE A 14 -6.03 -3.86 -2.55
N ASP A 15 -7.33 -4.13 -2.58
CA ASP A 15 -8.19 -4.07 -1.42
C ASP A 15 -8.20 -5.42 -0.71
N THR A 16 -7.84 -5.42 0.58
CA THR A 16 -7.79 -6.63 1.40
C THR A 16 -8.84 -6.57 2.51
N PRO A 17 -9.63 -7.64 2.69
CA PRO A 17 -10.56 -7.72 3.80
C PRO A 17 -9.83 -7.64 5.16
N GLY A 18 -10.37 -6.86 6.11
CA GLY A 18 -9.79 -6.72 7.45
C GLY A 18 -10.06 -7.90 8.41
N HIS A 19 -10.81 -8.92 8.00
CA HIS A 19 -11.21 -10.01 8.86
C HIS A 19 -10.12 -11.08 9.00
N VAL A 20 -9.98 -11.69 10.18
CA VAL A 20 -8.94 -12.72 10.48
C VAL A 20 -8.97 -13.91 9.53
N ASP A 21 -10.13 -14.27 9.00
CA ASP A 21 -10.29 -15.37 8.04
C ASP A 21 -9.53 -15.14 6.72
N PHE A 22 -9.15 -13.90 6.45
CA PHE A 22 -8.44 -13.48 5.23
C PHE A 22 -6.96 -13.15 5.45
N THR A 23 -6.36 -13.63 6.54
CA THR A 23 -4.93 -13.39 6.85
C THR A 23 -4.01 -13.90 5.74
N VAL A 24 -4.39 -14.99 5.07
CA VAL A 24 -3.61 -15.55 3.95
C VAL A 24 -3.61 -14.61 2.75
N GLU A 25 -4.77 -14.01 2.43
CA GLU A 25 -4.92 -13.03 1.36
C GLU A 25 -4.14 -11.74 1.66
N VAL A 26 -4.17 -11.28 2.91
CA VAL A 26 -3.37 -10.14 3.38
C VAL A 26 -1.89 -10.44 3.21
N ASN A 27 -1.43 -11.61 3.67
CA ASN A 27 -0.03 -12.02 3.56
C ASN A 27 0.45 -12.10 2.10
N ARG A 28 -0.37 -12.66 1.21
CA ARG A 28 -0.07 -12.70 -0.24
C ARG A 28 0.00 -11.30 -0.84
N SER A 29 -0.90 -10.41 -0.43
CA SER A 29 -0.94 -9.04 -0.92
C SER A 29 0.27 -8.24 -0.48
N LEU A 30 0.66 -8.32 0.78
CA LEU A 30 1.82 -7.59 1.35
C LEU A 30 3.11 -7.83 0.57
N ARG A 31 3.31 -9.01 0.02
CA ARG A 31 4.50 -9.34 -0.76
C ARG A 31 4.59 -8.57 -2.08
N VAL A 32 3.48 -8.17 -2.66
CA VAL A 32 3.43 -7.50 -3.97
C VAL A 32 3.17 -5.99 -3.86
N LEU A 33 3.03 -5.46 -2.64
CA LEU A 33 2.81 -4.04 -2.41
C LEU A 33 4.13 -3.26 -2.45
N ASP A 34 4.08 -2.06 -3.01
CA ASP A 34 5.14 -1.07 -2.83
C ASP A 34 4.92 -0.31 -1.52
N GLY A 35 3.69 0.03 -1.20
CA GLY A 35 3.30 0.74 0.02
C GLY A 35 1.90 0.36 0.48
N LEU A 36 1.55 0.75 1.69
CA LEU A 36 0.30 0.38 2.35
C LEU A 36 -0.41 1.62 2.92
N VAL A 37 -1.70 1.74 2.68
CA VAL A 37 -2.57 2.61 3.47
C VAL A 37 -3.28 1.74 4.49
N PHE A 38 -2.92 1.91 5.76
CA PHE A 38 -3.52 1.15 6.86
C PHE A 38 -4.72 1.90 7.42
N LEU A 39 -5.90 1.28 7.35
CA LEU A 39 -7.15 1.89 7.78
C LEU A 39 -7.46 1.55 9.25
N PHE A 40 -7.61 2.59 10.07
CA PHE A 40 -8.11 2.49 11.44
C PHE A 40 -9.52 3.08 11.53
N SER A 41 -10.32 2.56 12.45
CA SER A 41 -11.58 3.20 12.83
C SER A 41 -11.31 4.29 13.88
N ALA A 42 -11.84 5.50 13.67
CA ALA A 42 -11.74 6.57 14.67
C ALA A 42 -12.47 6.24 15.97
N VAL A 43 -13.44 5.33 15.92
CA VAL A 43 -14.25 4.90 17.07
C VAL A 43 -13.59 3.71 17.79
N ASP A 44 -13.26 2.66 17.02
CA ASP A 44 -12.80 1.39 17.54
C ASP A 44 -11.28 1.42 17.85
N GLY A 45 -10.53 2.24 17.11
CA GLY A 45 -9.07 2.38 17.27
C GLY A 45 -8.28 1.19 16.76
N VAL A 46 -7.25 0.79 17.51
CA VAL A 46 -6.42 -0.37 17.20
C VAL A 46 -7.09 -1.63 17.77
N GLU A 47 -7.51 -2.52 16.89
CA GLU A 47 -8.13 -3.80 17.22
C GLU A 47 -7.11 -4.95 17.14
N PRO A 48 -7.37 -6.14 17.72
CA PRO A 48 -6.46 -7.28 17.64
C PRO A 48 -6.09 -7.69 16.21
N GLN A 49 -7.02 -7.51 15.28
CA GLN A 49 -6.80 -7.76 13.85
C GLN A 49 -5.84 -6.73 13.24
N SER A 50 -5.93 -5.47 13.69
CA SER A 50 -5.00 -4.42 13.29
C SER A 50 -3.57 -4.78 13.70
N GLU A 51 -3.37 -5.28 14.92
CA GLU A 51 -2.07 -5.72 15.43
C GLU A 51 -1.50 -6.87 14.60
N THR A 52 -2.30 -7.89 14.29
CA THR A 52 -1.88 -9.03 13.47
C THR A 52 -1.42 -8.58 12.08
N ASN A 53 -2.23 -7.77 11.39
CA ASN A 53 -1.92 -7.28 10.05
C ASN A 53 -0.74 -6.30 10.05
N TRP A 54 -0.58 -5.52 11.12
CA TRP A 54 0.57 -4.63 11.30
C TRP A 54 1.87 -5.40 11.39
N ARG A 55 1.93 -6.44 12.22
CA ARG A 55 3.11 -7.31 12.35
C ARG A 55 3.45 -8.03 11.05
N LEU A 56 2.44 -8.44 10.28
CA LEU A 56 2.67 -8.99 8.94
C LEU A 56 3.32 -7.97 8.01
N ALA A 57 2.84 -6.72 8.03
CA ALA A 57 3.44 -5.65 7.25
C ALA A 57 4.88 -5.32 7.69
N ASP A 58 5.20 -5.43 8.99
CA ASP A 58 6.56 -5.30 9.52
C ASP A 58 7.49 -6.39 8.98
N ASN A 59 7.02 -7.64 8.93
CA ASN A 59 7.80 -8.77 8.39
C ASN A 59 8.23 -8.58 6.93
N TYR A 60 7.42 -7.86 6.16
CA TYR A 60 7.74 -7.51 4.76
C TYR A 60 8.35 -6.12 4.61
N ALA A 61 8.59 -5.41 5.72
CA ALA A 61 9.12 -4.05 5.74
C ALA A 61 8.36 -3.09 4.79
N VAL A 62 7.02 -3.23 4.68
CA VAL A 62 6.20 -2.41 3.78
C VAL A 62 6.01 -1.02 4.36
N PRO A 63 6.47 0.05 3.67
CA PRO A 63 6.23 1.43 4.06
C PRO A 63 4.72 1.76 4.08
N ARG A 64 4.30 2.57 5.05
CA ARG A 64 2.85 2.76 5.28
C ARG A 64 2.46 4.15 5.74
N ILE A 65 1.20 4.49 5.44
CA ILE A 65 0.48 5.65 5.97
C ILE A 65 -0.73 5.13 6.74
N GLY A 66 -0.99 5.67 7.93
CA GLY A 66 -2.20 5.39 8.68
C GLY A 66 -3.33 6.36 8.30
N PHE A 67 -4.49 5.84 7.92
CA PHE A 67 -5.69 6.64 7.69
C PHE A 67 -6.76 6.30 8.73
N VAL A 68 -7.08 7.27 9.58
CA VAL A 68 -8.12 7.11 10.61
C VAL A 68 -9.47 7.51 9.99
N ASN A 69 -10.23 6.50 9.63
CA ASN A 69 -11.52 6.61 8.95
C ASN A 69 -12.69 6.70 9.95
N LYS A 70 -13.87 7.05 9.47
CA LYS A 70 -15.10 7.18 10.24
C LYS A 70 -15.09 8.35 11.23
N MET A 71 -14.42 9.46 10.91
CA MET A 71 -14.43 10.66 11.73
C MET A 71 -15.82 11.29 11.92
N ASP A 72 -16.79 10.91 11.07
CA ASP A 72 -18.18 11.30 11.10
C ASP A 72 -19.05 10.47 12.07
N ARG A 73 -18.49 9.50 12.77
CA ARG A 73 -19.22 8.62 13.68
C ARG A 73 -19.12 9.09 15.14
N SER A 74 -20.16 8.81 15.92
CA SER A 74 -20.16 9.10 17.36
C SER A 74 -19.04 8.35 18.08
N GLY A 75 -18.30 9.05 18.93
CA GLY A 75 -17.13 8.54 19.64
C GLY A 75 -15.84 8.55 18.81
N ALA A 76 -15.81 9.23 17.66
CA ALA A 76 -14.61 9.37 16.85
C ALA A 76 -13.54 10.22 17.54
N ASP A 77 -12.33 9.68 17.66
CA ASP A 77 -11.18 10.35 18.26
C ASP A 77 -9.88 9.99 17.51
N PHE A 78 -9.40 10.93 16.71
CA PHE A 78 -8.18 10.78 15.92
C PHE A 78 -6.92 10.62 16.77
N LEU A 79 -6.75 11.50 17.74
CA LEU A 79 -5.53 11.55 18.55
C LEU A 79 -5.40 10.35 19.49
N LYS A 80 -6.51 9.82 19.96
CA LYS A 80 -6.54 8.55 20.69
C LYS A 80 -5.98 7.42 19.83
N VAL A 81 -6.39 7.33 18.55
CA VAL A 81 -5.89 6.30 17.63
C VAL A 81 -4.39 6.47 17.35
N VAL A 82 -3.91 7.69 17.13
CA VAL A 82 -2.48 7.99 16.98
C VAL A 82 -1.69 7.50 18.21
N GLY A 83 -2.20 7.79 19.41
CA GLY A 83 -1.60 7.32 20.66
C GLY A 83 -1.61 5.79 20.79
N GLN A 84 -2.65 5.11 20.32
CA GLN A 84 -2.73 3.64 20.31
C GLN A 84 -1.73 3.03 19.33
N VAL A 85 -1.53 3.61 18.14
CA VAL A 85 -0.50 3.15 17.19
C VAL A 85 0.88 3.21 17.83
N LYS A 86 1.21 4.29 18.56
CA LYS A 86 2.46 4.39 19.32
C LYS A 86 2.58 3.33 20.43
N SER A 87 1.58 3.23 21.29
CA SER A 87 1.66 2.41 22.51
C SER A 87 1.42 0.92 22.26
N MET A 88 0.54 0.54 21.34
CA MET A 88 0.15 -0.85 21.09
C MET A 88 0.92 -1.49 19.94
N LEU A 89 1.22 -0.71 18.88
CA LEU A 89 1.93 -1.21 17.70
C LEU A 89 3.43 -0.89 17.71
N GLY A 90 3.90 -0.08 18.68
CA GLY A 90 5.32 0.24 18.86
C GLY A 90 5.93 1.07 17.74
N SER A 91 5.12 1.80 16.96
CA SER A 91 5.57 2.57 15.80
C SER A 91 5.53 4.06 16.09
N GLU A 92 6.50 4.82 15.54
CA GLU A 92 6.50 6.28 15.66
C GLU A 92 5.43 6.89 14.73
N ALA A 93 4.21 6.98 15.25
CA ALA A 93 3.07 7.57 14.56
C ALA A 93 3.11 9.11 14.68
N VAL A 94 3.14 9.81 13.55
CA VAL A 94 3.20 11.27 13.50
C VAL A 94 1.96 11.81 12.81
N ALA A 95 1.19 12.65 13.50
CA ALA A 95 0.03 13.30 12.93
C ALA A 95 0.46 14.34 11.89
N LEU A 96 -0.04 14.21 10.66
CA LEU A 96 0.15 15.22 9.60
C LEU A 96 -1.05 16.17 9.50
N GLN A 97 -2.15 15.82 10.15
CA GLN A 97 -3.39 16.58 10.14
C GLN A 97 -4.04 16.57 11.53
N LEU A 98 -4.84 17.57 11.80
CA LEU A 98 -5.76 17.57 12.94
C LEU A 98 -7.20 17.74 12.41
N PRO A 99 -8.20 17.02 12.96
CA PRO A 99 -9.57 17.14 12.50
C PRO A 99 -10.19 18.49 12.90
N ILE A 100 -10.93 19.11 11.97
CA ILE A 100 -11.79 20.25 12.28
C ILE A 100 -13.19 19.71 12.60
N GLY A 101 -13.53 19.71 13.87
CA GLY A 101 -14.72 19.06 14.39
C GLY A 101 -14.55 17.53 14.51
N ALA A 102 -15.55 16.89 15.08
CA ALA A 102 -15.65 15.45 15.21
C ALA A 102 -17.12 15.02 15.10
N GLU A 103 -17.38 13.76 14.82
CA GLU A 103 -18.72 13.22 14.68
C GLU A 103 -19.55 14.01 13.62
N ASP A 104 -20.75 14.45 13.98
CA ASP A 104 -21.62 15.22 13.08
C ASP A 104 -21.05 16.59 12.69
N THR A 105 -20.09 17.11 13.47
CA THR A 105 -19.42 18.39 13.23
C THR A 105 -18.13 18.27 12.43
N PHE A 106 -17.71 17.05 12.04
CA PHE A 106 -16.52 16.84 11.23
C PHE A 106 -16.67 17.44 9.84
N THR A 107 -16.00 18.56 9.60
CA THR A 107 -16.09 19.32 8.33
C THR A 107 -14.82 19.28 7.51
N GLY A 108 -13.67 19.15 8.15
CA GLY A 108 -12.39 19.25 7.48
C GLY A 108 -11.21 18.83 8.35
N VAL A 109 -10.03 19.24 7.93
CA VAL A 109 -8.78 19.02 8.64
C VAL A 109 -7.89 20.25 8.60
N VAL A 110 -7.01 20.40 9.59
CA VAL A 110 -5.85 21.29 9.50
C VAL A 110 -4.67 20.49 8.95
N ASP A 111 -4.11 20.94 7.84
CA ASP A 111 -2.87 20.42 7.26
C ASP A 111 -1.68 21.02 8.02
N LEU A 112 -0.98 20.20 8.80
CA LEU A 112 0.15 20.63 9.62
C LEU A 112 1.41 20.91 8.81
N ILE A 113 1.54 20.35 7.61
CA ILE A 113 2.69 20.59 6.72
C ILE A 113 2.63 22.01 6.18
N ASN A 114 1.47 22.39 5.64
CA ASN A 114 1.25 23.71 5.02
C ASN A 114 0.65 24.74 5.97
N ASN A 115 0.32 24.35 7.18
CA ASN A 115 -0.23 25.22 8.23
C ASN A 115 -1.51 25.95 7.78
N ARG A 116 -2.50 25.21 7.25
CA ARG A 116 -3.76 25.70 6.72
C ARG A 116 -4.93 24.77 7.03
N GLY A 117 -6.13 25.32 7.07
CA GLY A 117 -7.35 24.53 7.15
C GLY A 117 -7.82 24.07 5.76
N ILE A 118 -8.44 22.90 5.70
CA ILE A 118 -9.07 22.32 4.50
C ILE A 118 -10.48 21.88 4.88
N ILE A 119 -11.51 22.45 4.22
CA ILE A 119 -12.91 22.10 4.44
C ILE A 119 -13.52 21.54 3.15
N TRP A 120 -14.11 20.34 3.23
CA TRP A 120 -14.78 19.71 2.10
C TRP A 120 -16.18 20.27 1.87
N ASN A 121 -16.51 20.48 0.60
CA ASN A 121 -17.80 21.02 0.20
C ASN A 121 -18.89 19.94 0.25
N GLU A 122 -19.92 20.15 1.05
CA GLU A 122 -21.00 19.16 1.21
C GLU A 122 -21.95 19.12 0.01
N HIS A 123 -22.10 20.24 -0.72
CA HIS A 123 -23.00 20.32 -1.87
C HIS A 123 -22.58 19.43 -3.04
N ASP A 124 -21.29 19.09 -3.17
CA ASP A 124 -20.76 18.20 -4.19
C ASP A 124 -20.34 16.83 -3.62
N LYS A 125 -20.79 16.51 -2.41
CA LYS A 125 -20.49 15.27 -1.70
C LYS A 125 -18.98 15.06 -1.46
N GLY A 126 -18.27 16.13 -1.09
CA GLY A 126 -16.85 16.09 -0.78
C GLY A 126 -15.93 15.92 -1.99
N MET A 127 -16.41 16.17 -3.20
CA MET A 127 -15.56 16.09 -4.40
C MET A 127 -14.53 17.23 -4.46
N THR A 128 -14.89 18.39 -3.93
CA THR A 128 -13.99 19.54 -3.84
C THR A 128 -13.81 20.00 -2.40
N PHE A 129 -12.76 20.74 -2.16
CA PHE A 129 -12.48 21.36 -0.88
C PHE A 129 -12.04 22.81 -1.05
N THR A 130 -12.12 23.56 0.03
CA THR A 130 -11.68 24.96 0.10
C THR A 130 -10.61 25.09 1.17
N GLU A 131 -9.54 25.81 0.86
CA GLU A 131 -8.54 26.20 1.85
C GLU A 131 -9.07 27.36 2.69
N VAL A 132 -8.89 27.26 3.99
CA VAL A 132 -9.33 28.24 4.97
C VAL A 132 -8.23 28.52 5.99
N PRO A 133 -8.25 29.68 6.67
CA PRO A 133 -7.40 29.90 7.83
C PRO A 133 -7.66 28.84 8.91
N ILE A 134 -6.65 28.59 9.74
CA ILE A 134 -6.81 27.71 10.90
C ILE A 134 -7.85 28.31 11.84
N PRO A 135 -8.83 27.53 12.34
CA PRO A 135 -9.80 28.00 13.34
C PRO A 135 -9.08 28.57 14.58
N GLU A 136 -9.58 29.70 15.09
CA GLU A 136 -8.94 30.41 16.21
C GLU A 136 -8.82 29.54 17.47
N ASP A 137 -9.80 28.71 17.74
CA ASP A 137 -9.86 27.77 18.85
C ASP A 137 -8.89 26.57 18.72
N MET A 138 -8.31 26.36 17.56
CA MET A 138 -7.33 25.28 17.29
C MET A 138 -5.88 25.78 17.22
N LEU A 139 -5.62 27.08 17.27
CA LEU A 139 -4.28 27.65 17.04
C LEU A 139 -3.20 27.07 18.00
N GLU A 140 -3.52 26.91 19.26
CA GLU A 140 -2.58 26.37 20.27
C GLU A 140 -2.29 24.89 20.01
N GLU A 141 -3.31 24.07 19.80
CA GLU A 141 -3.18 22.64 19.50
C GLU A 141 -2.43 22.41 18.18
N VAL A 142 -2.77 23.19 17.14
CA VAL A 142 -2.07 23.13 15.84
C VAL A 142 -0.59 23.47 16.00
N ALA A 143 -0.26 24.52 16.77
CA ALA A 143 1.13 24.90 17.02
C ALA A 143 1.91 23.75 17.69
N GLU A 144 1.32 23.11 18.71
CA GLU A 144 1.94 21.98 19.42
C GLU A 144 2.18 20.78 18.49
N TYR A 145 1.16 20.35 17.74
CA TYR A 145 1.29 19.18 16.85
C TYR A 145 2.16 19.46 15.62
N ARG A 146 2.18 20.71 15.14
CA ARG A 146 3.12 21.11 14.10
C ARG A 146 4.57 21.06 14.61
N GLU A 147 4.84 21.56 15.81
CA GLU A 147 6.17 21.47 16.42
C GLU A 147 6.62 20.01 16.54
N ARG A 148 5.78 19.11 17.04
CA ARG A 148 6.05 17.66 17.11
C ARG A 148 6.35 17.05 15.74
N LEU A 149 5.62 17.45 14.70
CA LEU A 149 5.88 17.03 13.32
C LEU A 149 7.26 17.51 12.86
N LEU A 150 7.58 18.79 13.05
CA LEU A 150 8.84 19.38 12.63
C LEU A 150 10.04 18.79 13.39
N GLU A 151 9.89 18.53 14.68
CA GLU A 151 10.90 17.83 15.49
C GLU A 151 11.15 16.40 14.98
N ALA A 152 10.10 15.62 14.70
CA ALA A 152 10.23 14.27 14.18
C ALA A 152 10.95 14.24 12.82
N VAL A 153 10.64 15.20 11.95
CA VAL A 153 11.25 15.37 10.62
C VAL A 153 12.71 15.84 10.74
N ALA A 154 12.96 16.83 11.60
CA ALA A 154 14.31 17.38 11.82
C ALA A 154 15.27 16.32 12.39
N GLY A 155 14.77 15.41 13.24
CA GLY A 155 15.56 14.31 13.78
C GLY A 155 16.09 13.32 12.75
N TYR A 156 15.59 13.41 11.53
CA TYR A 156 15.93 12.52 10.40
C TYR A 156 17.06 13.04 9.51
N ASP A 157 17.37 14.33 9.57
CA ASP A 157 18.40 14.99 8.75
C ASP A 157 19.12 16.06 9.57
N GLU A 158 20.46 15.95 9.72
CA GLU A 158 21.25 16.89 10.49
C GLU A 158 21.10 18.35 10.01
N SER A 159 20.96 18.56 8.71
CA SER A 159 20.81 19.92 8.15
C SER A 159 19.47 20.55 8.51
N LEU A 160 18.41 19.72 8.61
CA LEU A 160 17.10 20.16 9.05
C LEU A 160 17.06 20.37 10.57
N MET A 161 17.83 19.61 11.32
CA MET A 161 17.96 19.78 12.78
C MET A 161 18.56 21.15 13.13
N GLU A 162 19.62 21.57 12.42
CA GLU A 162 20.20 22.91 12.62
C GLU A 162 19.17 24.01 12.32
N LYS A 163 18.48 23.92 11.19
CA LYS A 163 17.40 24.85 10.82
C LYS A 163 16.26 24.89 11.86
N PHE A 164 15.84 23.72 12.34
CA PHE A 164 14.77 23.60 13.32
C PHE A 164 15.13 24.31 14.63
N PHE A 165 16.37 24.18 15.09
CA PHE A 165 16.84 24.87 16.30
C PHE A 165 17.00 26.38 16.13
N GLU A 166 17.33 26.87 14.94
CA GLU A 166 17.38 28.29 14.62
C GLU A 166 16.00 28.93 14.55
N ASP A 167 15.12 28.34 13.70
CA ASP A 167 13.72 28.73 13.53
C ASP A 167 12.91 27.54 12.95
N PRO A 168 12.05 26.90 13.75
CA PRO A 168 11.19 25.79 13.27
C PRO A 168 10.34 26.15 12.05
N ASN A 169 9.96 27.44 11.89
CA ASN A 169 9.14 27.90 10.78
C ASN A 169 9.94 28.12 9.48
N SER A 170 11.26 28.03 9.52
CA SER A 170 12.13 28.14 8.32
C SER A 170 12.11 26.91 7.44
N LEU A 171 11.62 25.74 7.94
CA LEU A 171 11.51 24.54 7.16
C LEU A 171 10.42 24.70 6.07
N THR A 172 10.82 24.47 4.85
CA THR A 172 9.91 24.53 3.70
C THR A 172 9.07 23.24 3.57
N GLU A 173 7.91 23.33 2.92
CA GLU A 173 7.08 22.16 2.60
C GLU A 173 7.90 21.03 1.97
N ARG A 174 8.78 21.36 1.02
CA ARG A 174 9.57 20.36 0.29
C ARG A 174 10.59 19.66 1.16
N GLU A 175 11.26 20.38 2.07
CA GLU A 175 12.17 19.80 3.05
C GLU A 175 11.43 18.84 3.99
N ILE A 176 10.27 19.27 4.50
CA ILE A 176 9.42 18.42 5.36
C ILE A 176 9.00 17.14 4.63
N LEU A 177 8.48 17.25 3.41
CA LEU A 177 8.04 16.10 2.62
C LEU A 177 9.17 15.15 2.25
N ASN A 178 10.37 15.68 1.90
CA ASN A 178 11.52 14.85 1.56
C ASN A 178 12.00 14.03 2.78
N ALA A 179 12.09 14.65 3.94
CA ALA A 179 12.51 13.97 5.16
C ALA A 179 11.43 12.96 5.64
N LEU A 180 10.15 13.33 5.59
CA LEU A 180 9.04 12.40 5.83
C LEU A 180 9.11 11.19 4.91
N ARG A 181 9.32 11.41 3.60
CA ARG A 181 9.44 10.32 2.65
C ARG A 181 10.58 9.38 3.02
N ALA A 182 11.77 9.90 3.31
CA ALA A 182 12.91 9.09 3.72
C ALA A 182 12.58 8.25 4.96
N ALA A 183 11.97 8.86 5.98
CA ALA A 183 11.57 8.20 7.22
C ALA A 183 10.44 7.16 7.02
N VAL A 184 9.55 7.37 6.06
CA VAL A 184 8.50 6.40 5.70
C VAL A 184 9.09 5.22 4.95
N LEU A 185 10.02 5.46 4.02
CA LEU A 185 10.65 4.40 3.23
C LEU A 185 11.46 3.41 4.08
N ASP A 186 12.07 3.86 5.16
CA ASP A 186 12.77 2.98 6.11
C ASP A 186 11.92 2.52 7.30
N ASN A 187 10.62 2.86 7.31
CA ASN A 187 9.66 2.54 8.37
C ASN A 187 9.95 3.17 9.74
N SER A 188 10.75 4.23 9.82
CA SER A 188 11.02 4.95 11.06
C SER A 188 9.84 5.79 11.54
N ILE A 189 9.06 6.35 10.61
CA ILE A 189 7.88 7.17 10.90
C ILE A 189 6.67 6.60 10.16
N VAL A 190 5.52 6.58 10.83
CA VAL A 190 4.21 6.31 10.22
C VAL A 190 3.39 7.59 10.21
N PRO A 191 3.21 8.25 9.06
CA PRO A 191 2.34 9.41 8.92
C PRO A 191 0.88 9.01 9.21
N MET A 192 0.19 9.82 10.01
CA MET A 192 -1.19 9.61 10.38
C MET A 192 -2.05 10.74 9.85
N VAL A 193 -3.10 10.38 9.13
CA VAL A 193 -4.10 11.30 8.59
C VAL A 193 -5.51 10.80 8.91
N CYS A 194 -6.52 11.65 8.79
CA CYS A 194 -7.88 11.29 9.15
C CYS A 194 -8.91 11.73 8.10
N GLY A 195 -10.10 11.14 8.18
CA GLY A 195 -11.19 11.48 7.30
C GLY A 195 -12.44 10.63 7.50
N SER A 196 -13.37 10.80 6.57
CA SER A 196 -14.55 9.96 6.42
C SER A 196 -14.69 9.55 4.95
N SER A 197 -14.34 8.31 4.63
CA SER A 197 -14.46 7.81 3.26
C SER A 197 -15.92 7.78 2.80
N PHE A 198 -16.86 7.53 3.72
CA PHE A 198 -18.29 7.55 3.42
C PHE A 198 -18.79 8.96 3.00
N LYS A 199 -18.26 10.00 3.61
CA LYS A 199 -18.54 11.40 3.29
C LYS A 199 -17.59 11.97 2.22
N ASN A 200 -16.65 11.15 1.73
CA ASN A 200 -15.58 11.55 0.80
C ASN A 200 -14.72 12.73 1.32
N LYS A 201 -14.52 12.82 2.63
CA LYS A 201 -13.69 13.84 3.29
C LYS A 201 -12.33 13.24 3.67
N GLY A 202 -11.23 13.86 3.25
CA GLY A 202 -9.86 13.42 3.55
C GLY A 202 -9.25 12.41 2.57
N VAL A 203 -10.03 11.86 1.64
CA VAL A 203 -9.55 10.84 0.68
C VAL A 203 -8.58 11.45 -0.33
N GLN A 204 -8.89 12.63 -0.86
CA GLN A 204 -8.06 13.31 -1.86
C GLN A 204 -6.68 13.66 -1.29
N THR A 205 -6.65 14.26 -0.11
CA THR A 205 -5.41 14.64 0.58
C THR A 205 -4.58 13.41 0.98
N MET A 206 -5.23 12.31 1.35
CA MET A 206 -4.56 11.03 1.60
C MET A 206 -3.92 10.48 0.31
N LEU A 207 -4.61 10.54 -0.83
CA LEU A 207 -4.06 10.10 -2.12
C LEU A 207 -2.88 10.97 -2.56
N ASP A 208 -2.91 12.28 -2.32
CA ASP A 208 -1.79 13.17 -2.57
C ASP A 208 -0.56 12.76 -1.73
N LEU A 209 -0.76 12.44 -0.44
CA LEU A 209 0.31 11.96 0.43
C LEU A 209 0.82 10.57 0.03
N VAL A 210 -0.02 9.70 -0.52
CA VAL A 210 0.43 8.44 -1.12
C VAL A 210 1.43 8.70 -2.24
N MET A 211 1.18 9.70 -3.12
CA MET A 211 2.11 10.06 -4.19
C MET A 211 3.42 10.68 -3.67
N GLU A 212 3.35 11.41 -2.56
CA GLU A 212 4.54 12.07 -1.98
C GLU A 212 5.38 11.12 -1.12
N LEU A 213 4.77 10.25 -0.34
CA LEU A 213 5.46 9.56 0.75
C LEU A 213 5.67 8.06 0.52
N LEU A 214 4.78 7.38 -0.22
CA LEU A 214 4.95 5.95 -0.45
C LEU A 214 5.87 5.66 -1.64
N PRO A 215 6.57 4.52 -1.62
CA PRO A 215 7.48 4.16 -2.71
C PRO A 215 6.73 3.80 -3.99
N SER A 216 7.43 4.02 -5.09
CA SER A 216 7.09 3.47 -6.40
C SER A 216 7.99 2.24 -6.69
N PRO A 217 7.71 1.45 -7.71
CA PRO A 217 8.63 0.39 -8.14
C PRO A 217 10.05 0.88 -8.40
N MET A 218 10.22 2.15 -8.81
CA MET A 218 11.53 2.76 -9.10
C MET A 218 12.37 3.05 -7.84
N ASP A 219 11.77 3.08 -6.67
CA ASP A 219 12.48 3.25 -5.40
C ASP A 219 13.12 1.92 -4.93
N SER A 220 12.76 0.80 -5.55
CA SER A 220 13.35 -0.50 -5.28
C SER A 220 14.65 -0.70 -6.05
N GLU A 221 15.67 -1.27 -5.41
CA GLU A 221 16.90 -1.71 -6.08
C GLU A 221 16.65 -2.83 -7.11
N GLY A 222 15.49 -3.47 -7.05
CA GLY A 222 15.09 -4.60 -7.87
C GLY A 222 14.75 -5.84 -7.04
N VAL A 223 14.29 -6.87 -7.74
CA VAL A 223 13.92 -8.15 -7.12
C VAL A 223 15.04 -9.16 -7.31
N LYS A 224 15.48 -9.75 -6.21
CA LYS A 224 16.47 -10.83 -6.22
C LYS A 224 15.84 -12.13 -6.70
N GLY A 225 16.61 -12.93 -7.38
CA GLY A 225 16.21 -14.24 -7.85
C GLY A 225 17.43 -15.10 -8.15
N THR A 226 17.21 -16.32 -8.63
CA THR A 226 18.26 -17.25 -8.98
C THR A 226 18.08 -17.78 -10.41
N HIS A 227 19.19 -18.06 -11.09
CA HIS A 227 19.12 -18.73 -12.39
C HIS A 227 18.72 -20.18 -12.18
N PRO A 228 17.68 -20.70 -12.88
CA PRO A 228 17.16 -22.04 -12.62
C PRO A 228 18.17 -23.18 -12.81
N ASP A 229 19.09 -23.05 -13.78
CA ASP A 229 20.04 -24.12 -14.09
C ASP A 229 21.37 -24.01 -13.33
N THR A 230 21.83 -22.78 -13.05
CA THR A 230 23.16 -22.55 -12.44
C THR A 230 23.11 -22.22 -10.96
N GLY A 231 21.95 -21.82 -10.43
CA GLY A 231 21.79 -21.33 -9.07
C GLY A 231 22.44 -19.96 -8.81
N ALA A 232 22.96 -19.29 -9.85
CA ALA A 232 23.58 -17.97 -9.72
C ALA A 232 22.57 -16.93 -9.29
N GLU A 233 22.94 -16.06 -8.35
CA GLU A 233 22.10 -14.93 -7.94
C GLU A 233 21.93 -13.94 -9.09
N LEU A 234 20.71 -13.46 -9.27
CA LEU A 234 20.32 -12.49 -10.27
C LEU A 234 19.53 -11.36 -9.62
N LEU A 235 19.73 -10.14 -10.11
CA LEU A 235 18.91 -8.98 -9.76
C LEU A 235 18.10 -8.55 -10.99
N ARG A 236 16.80 -8.37 -10.83
CA ARG A 236 15.90 -7.80 -11.85
C ARG A 236 15.47 -6.41 -11.43
N LYS A 237 15.92 -5.41 -12.16
CA LYS A 237 15.53 -4.03 -11.92
C LYS A 237 14.13 -3.73 -12.46
N PRO A 238 13.38 -2.80 -11.87
CA PRO A 238 12.07 -2.37 -12.35
C PRO A 238 12.23 -1.45 -13.57
N ASP A 239 12.84 -1.96 -14.64
CA ASP A 239 13.09 -1.26 -15.91
C ASP A 239 12.40 -2.03 -17.05
N VAL A 240 11.66 -1.32 -17.89
CA VAL A 240 10.94 -1.87 -19.05
C VAL A 240 11.85 -2.49 -20.10
N ASN A 241 13.13 -2.09 -20.14
CA ASN A 241 14.13 -2.62 -21.05
C ASN A 241 14.84 -3.88 -20.54
N GLU A 242 14.65 -4.23 -19.26
CA GLU A 242 15.18 -5.45 -18.68
C GLU A 242 14.39 -6.68 -19.15
N PRO A 243 14.97 -7.91 -19.09
CA PRO A 243 14.22 -9.13 -19.34
C PRO A 243 12.99 -9.25 -18.43
N PHE A 244 11.85 -9.63 -19.00
CA PHE A 244 10.60 -9.77 -18.27
C PHE A 244 10.71 -10.82 -17.16
N ALA A 245 10.19 -10.48 -15.98
CA ALA A 245 9.96 -11.40 -14.88
C ALA A 245 8.73 -11.00 -14.07
N ALA A 246 7.92 -11.99 -13.68
CA ALA A 246 6.71 -11.80 -12.89
C ALA A 246 6.50 -12.95 -11.91
N LEU A 247 5.79 -12.70 -10.84
CA LEU A 247 5.47 -13.66 -9.78
C LEU A 247 3.99 -13.57 -9.40
N GLY A 248 3.28 -14.70 -9.37
CA GLY A 248 1.93 -14.81 -8.81
C GLY A 248 0.84 -14.11 -9.60
N PHE A 249 -0.02 -13.36 -8.93
CA PHE A 249 -0.95 -12.41 -9.58
C PHE A 249 -0.09 -11.50 -10.44
N ILE A 250 -0.13 -11.58 -11.73
CA ILE A 250 0.93 -11.11 -12.60
C ILE A 250 1.28 -9.66 -12.30
N ARG A 251 2.22 -9.49 -11.39
CA ARG A 251 2.95 -8.26 -11.18
C ARG A 251 4.22 -8.35 -12.01
N ALA A 252 4.39 -7.44 -12.95
CA ALA A 252 5.62 -7.30 -13.70
C ALA A 252 6.66 -6.62 -12.80
N TYR A 253 7.74 -7.32 -12.47
CA TYR A 253 8.86 -6.78 -11.69
C TYR A 253 9.93 -6.14 -12.58
N SER A 254 10.04 -6.63 -13.81
CA SER A 254 10.98 -6.09 -14.81
C SER A 254 10.44 -6.30 -16.21
N GLY A 255 10.92 -5.49 -17.16
CA GLY A 255 10.62 -5.62 -18.58
C GLY A 255 9.18 -5.30 -18.94
N LYS A 256 8.76 -5.88 -20.06
CA LYS A 256 7.45 -5.70 -20.68
C LYS A 256 6.88 -7.03 -21.11
N LEU A 257 5.60 -7.26 -20.84
CA LEU A 257 4.85 -8.44 -21.27
C LEU A 257 3.76 -8.02 -22.25
N ASP A 258 3.87 -8.44 -23.50
CA ASP A 258 2.87 -8.21 -24.53
C ASP A 258 1.83 -9.35 -24.61
N ALA A 259 0.56 -9.00 -24.87
CA ALA A 259 -0.45 -9.97 -25.19
C ALA A 259 -0.06 -10.72 -26.49
N GLY A 260 -0.29 -12.05 -26.52
CA GLY A 260 0.10 -12.91 -27.63
C GLY A 260 1.52 -13.48 -27.53
N SER A 261 2.36 -13.00 -26.59
CA SER A 261 3.74 -13.48 -26.39
C SER A 261 3.80 -14.82 -25.63
N TYR A 262 5.03 -15.34 -25.46
CA TYR A 262 5.33 -16.55 -24.71
C TYR A 262 6.26 -16.22 -23.55
N VAL A 263 5.99 -16.82 -22.40
CA VAL A 263 6.85 -16.76 -21.21
C VAL A 263 7.24 -18.17 -20.78
N LEU A 264 8.33 -18.27 -20.03
CA LEU A 264 8.75 -19.49 -19.37
C LEU A 264 8.17 -19.53 -17.96
N ASN A 265 7.43 -20.58 -17.60
CA ASN A 265 7.13 -20.92 -16.21
C ASN A 265 8.31 -21.71 -15.64
N THR A 266 9.04 -21.11 -14.71
CA THR A 266 10.28 -21.69 -14.18
C THR A 266 10.05 -22.91 -13.28
N ARG A 267 8.86 -23.06 -12.67
CA ARG A 267 8.49 -24.23 -11.89
C ARG A 267 8.28 -25.48 -12.77
N SER A 268 7.49 -25.32 -13.83
CA SER A 268 7.11 -26.43 -14.72
C SER A 268 8.12 -26.65 -15.85
N GLY A 269 9.00 -25.65 -16.15
CA GLY A 269 9.88 -25.64 -17.30
C GLY A 269 9.15 -25.44 -18.64
N ASN A 270 7.84 -25.20 -18.62
CA ASN A 270 7.02 -25.09 -19.81
C ASN A 270 6.94 -23.65 -20.31
N LYS A 271 6.81 -23.50 -21.63
CA LYS A 271 6.46 -22.22 -22.23
C LYS A 271 4.94 -22.04 -22.20
N GLU A 272 4.51 -20.96 -21.59
CA GLU A 272 3.10 -20.59 -21.49
C GLU A 272 2.77 -19.43 -22.47
N ARG A 273 1.61 -19.50 -23.13
CA ARG A 273 1.18 -18.45 -24.03
C ARG A 273 0.27 -17.46 -23.33
N ILE A 274 0.62 -16.18 -23.43
CA ILE A 274 -0.17 -15.06 -22.95
C ILE A 274 -1.24 -14.71 -24.00
N SER A 275 -2.45 -15.20 -23.84
CA SER A 275 -3.49 -14.97 -24.85
C SER A 275 -4.03 -13.54 -24.78
N ARG A 276 -4.40 -13.07 -23.60
CA ARG A 276 -4.92 -11.73 -23.35
C ARG A 276 -4.48 -11.22 -22.00
N ILE A 277 -4.34 -9.91 -21.87
CA ILE A 277 -4.03 -9.20 -20.62
C ILE A 277 -5.17 -8.23 -20.34
N PHE A 278 -5.60 -8.17 -19.09
CA PHE A 278 -6.66 -7.29 -18.63
C PHE A 278 -6.19 -6.43 -17.46
N GLN A 279 -6.53 -5.15 -17.53
CA GLN A 279 -6.54 -4.30 -16.36
C GLN A 279 -7.89 -4.50 -15.65
N MET A 280 -7.82 -4.90 -14.39
CA MET A 280 -9.02 -5.12 -13.58
C MET A 280 -9.46 -3.81 -12.93
N HIS A 281 -10.75 -3.54 -12.98
CA HIS A 281 -11.38 -2.44 -12.26
C HIS A 281 -12.65 -2.98 -11.59
N ALA A 282 -12.55 -3.38 -10.34
CA ALA A 282 -13.56 -4.19 -9.65
C ALA A 282 -13.91 -5.43 -10.49
N ASN A 283 -15.18 -5.59 -10.89
CA ASN A 283 -15.65 -6.72 -11.73
C ASN A 283 -15.50 -6.47 -13.24
N LYS A 284 -14.99 -5.31 -13.65
CA LYS A 284 -14.80 -4.97 -15.08
C LYS A 284 -13.41 -5.38 -15.53
N GLN A 285 -13.35 -6.05 -16.68
CA GLN A 285 -12.13 -6.49 -17.34
C GLN A 285 -11.90 -5.60 -18.57
N ASN A 286 -10.90 -4.72 -18.52
CA ASN A 286 -10.50 -3.88 -19.63
C ASN A 286 -9.31 -4.54 -20.34
N PRO A 287 -9.43 -5.00 -21.59
CA PRO A 287 -8.30 -5.58 -22.30
C PRO A 287 -7.24 -4.52 -22.55
N ILE A 288 -5.99 -4.87 -22.27
CA ILE A 288 -4.81 -4.04 -22.52
C ILE A 288 -3.79 -4.80 -23.36
N PRO A 289 -3.01 -4.12 -24.20
CA PRO A 289 -2.05 -4.78 -25.09
C PRO A 289 -0.82 -5.32 -24.38
N PHE A 290 -0.43 -4.73 -23.27
CA PHE A 290 0.75 -5.10 -22.49
C PHE A 290 0.66 -4.64 -21.04
N ILE A 291 1.56 -5.18 -20.21
CA ILE A 291 1.95 -4.64 -18.88
C ILE A 291 3.46 -4.43 -18.85
N GLU A 292 3.91 -3.46 -18.07
CA GLU A 292 5.31 -3.10 -17.90
C GLU A 292 5.74 -3.24 -16.42
N ALA A 293 7.04 -3.13 -16.17
CA ALA A 293 7.59 -3.17 -14.82
C ALA A 293 6.83 -2.24 -13.86
N GLY A 294 6.34 -2.78 -12.76
CA GLY A 294 5.50 -2.10 -11.77
C GLY A 294 3.99 -2.31 -11.96
N ASP A 295 3.53 -2.75 -13.13
CA ASP A 295 2.12 -3.01 -13.38
C ASP A 295 1.63 -4.33 -12.77
N ILE A 296 0.33 -4.36 -12.46
CA ILE A 296 -0.40 -5.57 -12.08
C ILE A 296 -1.49 -5.81 -13.12
N GLY A 297 -1.51 -7.00 -13.71
CA GLY A 297 -2.51 -7.39 -14.71
C GLY A 297 -3.06 -8.79 -14.47
N ALA A 298 -4.30 -9.02 -14.94
CA ALA A 298 -4.88 -10.34 -15.03
C ALA A 298 -4.59 -10.92 -16.43
N VAL A 299 -4.08 -12.13 -16.48
CA VAL A 299 -3.68 -12.79 -17.74
C VAL A 299 -4.48 -14.07 -17.96
N VAL A 300 -4.85 -14.32 -19.21
CA VAL A 300 -5.59 -15.52 -19.64
C VAL A 300 -4.76 -16.30 -20.66
N GLY A 301 -4.79 -17.61 -20.54
CA GLY A 301 -4.14 -18.51 -21.52
C GLY A 301 -3.20 -19.54 -20.91
N PHE A 302 -2.95 -19.48 -19.61
CA PHE A 302 -2.13 -20.47 -18.91
C PHE A 302 -2.80 -21.84 -18.83
N LYS A 303 -1.96 -22.88 -18.87
CA LYS A 303 -2.40 -24.27 -18.72
C LYS A 303 -2.02 -24.86 -17.37
N ASP A 304 -0.83 -24.48 -16.86
CA ASP A 304 -0.32 -24.99 -15.60
C ASP A 304 0.42 -23.86 -14.85
N ILE A 305 -0.36 -23.05 -14.11
CA ILE A 305 0.19 -21.99 -13.27
C ILE A 305 -0.36 -22.13 -11.84
N LYS A 306 0.53 -21.92 -10.87
CA LYS A 306 0.18 -21.88 -9.44
C LYS A 306 0.58 -20.53 -8.85
N THR A 307 -0.08 -20.14 -7.77
CA THR A 307 0.32 -18.95 -7.00
C THR A 307 1.77 -19.13 -6.52
N GLY A 308 2.60 -18.13 -6.78
CA GLY A 308 4.03 -18.17 -6.47
C GLY A 308 4.92 -18.61 -7.62
N ASP A 309 4.36 -19.04 -8.77
CA ASP A 309 5.17 -19.36 -9.96
C ASP A 309 5.79 -18.11 -10.56
N THR A 310 7.07 -18.18 -10.90
CA THR A 310 7.76 -17.13 -11.66
C THR A 310 7.58 -17.34 -13.15
N LEU A 311 7.14 -16.29 -13.83
CA LEU A 311 7.08 -16.20 -15.28
C LEU A 311 8.18 -15.26 -15.78
N CYS A 312 8.97 -15.66 -16.74
CA CYS A 312 10.09 -14.88 -17.24
C CYS A 312 10.30 -15.01 -18.75
N ASP A 313 11.20 -14.17 -19.29
CA ASP A 313 11.69 -14.31 -20.66
C ASP A 313 12.42 -15.67 -20.82
N PRO A 314 12.02 -16.51 -21.77
CA PRO A 314 12.69 -17.80 -22.01
C PRO A 314 14.18 -17.71 -22.34
N LYS A 315 14.65 -16.55 -22.81
CA LYS A 315 16.06 -16.30 -23.13
C LYS A 315 16.89 -15.86 -21.92
N HIS A 316 16.23 -15.31 -20.91
CA HIS A 316 16.85 -14.75 -19.70
C HIS A 316 16.15 -15.31 -18.44
N PRO A 317 16.23 -16.62 -18.21
CA PRO A 317 15.45 -17.26 -17.14
C PRO A 317 15.90 -16.76 -15.76
N VAL A 318 14.92 -16.61 -14.86
CA VAL A 318 15.11 -16.25 -13.47
C VAL A 318 14.00 -16.88 -12.62
N ILE A 319 14.32 -17.35 -11.44
CA ILE A 319 13.33 -17.68 -10.40
C ILE A 319 13.41 -16.57 -9.37
N LEU A 320 12.32 -15.81 -9.23
CA LEU A 320 12.16 -14.85 -8.16
C LEU A 320 11.93 -15.59 -6.86
N GLU A 321 12.25 -14.97 -5.71
CA GLU A 321 12.04 -15.58 -4.41
C GLU A 321 10.62 -16.16 -4.28
N SER A 322 10.52 -17.42 -3.87
CA SER A 322 9.24 -18.10 -3.64
C SER A 322 8.59 -17.61 -2.35
N MET A 323 7.26 -17.63 -2.31
CA MET A 323 6.52 -17.39 -1.07
C MET A 323 6.67 -18.61 -0.15
N GLU A 324 7.14 -18.38 1.07
CA GLU A 324 7.02 -19.37 2.14
C GLU A 324 5.64 -19.20 2.79
N PHE A 325 4.84 -20.25 2.76
CA PHE A 325 3.59 -20.32 3.50
C PHE A 325 3.87 -20.94 4.85
N ALA A 326 3.28 -20.38 5.91
CA ALA A 326 3.30 -21.03 7.21
C ALA A 326 2.67 -22.42 7.10
N ASP A 327 3.27 -23.40 7.79
CA ASP A 327 2.71 -24.75 7.86
C ASP A 327 1.29 -24.70 8.44
N PRO A 328 0.34 -25.46 7.85
CA PRO A 328 -1.02 -25.48 8.34
C PRO A 328 -1.07 -26.00 9.77
N VAL A 329 -1.62 -25.16 10.67
CA VAL A 329 -1.76 -25.53 12.10
C VAL A 329 -2.97 -26.44 12.37
N ILE A 330 -3.86 -26.60 11.39
CA ILE A 330 -5.04 -27.47 11.48
C ILE A 330 -5.13 -28.31 10.20
N GLN A 331 -5.30 -29.62 10.38
CA GLN A 331 -5.58 -30.56 9.31
C GLN A 331 -7.01 -31.09 9.47
N LEU A 332 -7.80 -31.04 8.41
CA LEU A 332 -9.14 -31.61 8.38
C LEU A 332 -9.16 -32.79 7.42
N ALA A 333 -9.64 -33.92 7.87
CA ALA A 333 -9.93 -35.06 7.02
C ALA A 333 -11.28 -34.83 6.31
N ILE A 334 -11.28 -34.92 4.99
CA ILE A 334 -12.49 -34.82 4.19
C ILE A 334 -12.82 -36.19 3.61
N GLU A 335 -14.03 -36.68 3.90
CA GLU A 335 -14.54 -37.94 3.36
C GLU A 335 -15.79 -37.69 2.50
N PRO A 336 -15.88 -38.30 1.32
CA PRO A 336 -17.09 -38.19 0.50
C PRO A 336 -18.23 -39.01 1.12
N LYS A 337 -19.41 -38.41 1.23
CA LYS A 337 -20.60 -39.10 1.75
C LYS A 337 -21.15 -40.20 0.85
N THR A 338 -20.75 -40.25 -0.42
CA THR A 338 -21.22 -41.22 -1.42
C THR A 338 -20.11 -41.59 -2.39
N LYS A 339 -20.17 -42.79 -3.02
CA LYS A 339 -19.22 -43.19 -4.05
C LYS A 339 -19.16 -42.25 -5.25
N ALA A 340 -20.30 -41.67 -5.68
CA ALA A 340 -20.32 -40.65 -6.74
C ALA A 340 -19.68 -39.32 -6.30
N GLY A 341 -19.63 -39.03 -5.01
CA GLY A 341 -18.89 -37.91 -4.44
C GLY A 341 -17.37 -38.09 -4.48
N GLN A 342 -16.91 -39.34 -4.46
CA GLN A 342 -15.47 -39.65 -4.46
C GLN A 342 -14.77 -39.25 -5.77
N GLU A 343 -15.43 -39.50 -6.93
CA GLU A 343 -14.91 -39.06 -8.23
C GLU A 343 -14.89 -37.55 -8.36
N LYS A 344 -15.97 -36.88 -7.91
CA LYS A 344 -16.04 -35.42 -7.90
C LYS A 344 -15.02 -34.78 -6.97
N MET A 345 -14.76 -35.39 -5.81
CA MET A 345 -13.73 -34.92 -4.89
C MET A 345 -12.33 -35.10 -5.48
N GLY A 346 -12.05 -36.22 -6.14
CA GLY A 346 -10.78 -36.44 -6.84
C GLY A 346 -10.52 -35.40 -7.93
N ILE A 347 -11.54 -35.02 -8.70
CA ILE A 347 -11.44 -33.96 -9.72
C ILE A 347 -11.26 -32.57 -9.10
N ALA A 348 -11.89 -32.32 -7.94
CA ALA A 348 -11.80 -31.02 -7.26
C ALA A 348 -10.47 -30.81 -6.50
N LEU A 349 -9.77 -31.90 -6.16
CA LEU A 349 -8.48 -31.88 -5.45
C LEU A 349 -7.27 -32.04 -6.37
N SER A 350 -7.48 -32.34 -7.64
CA SER A 350 -6.44 -32.37 -8.70
C SER A 350 -6.30 -31.00 -9.37
#